data_6a60eb668cd5062f21b623ef82fdd60b
#
_entry.id   6a60eb668cd5062f21b623ef82fdd60b
#
_cell.length_a   1.000
_cell.length_b   1.000
_cell.length_c   1.000
_cell.angle_alpha   90.00
_cell.angle_beta   90.00
_cell.angle_gamma   90.00
#
_symmetry.space_group_name_H-M   'P 1'
#
loop_
_entity.id
_entity.type
_entity.pdbx_description
1 polymer ?
#
loop_
_entity_poly.entity_id
_entity_poly.type
_entity_poly.pdbx_seq_one_letter_code
_entity_poly.pdbx_strand_id
1 'polypeptide(L)'
;IDAVYIATPHTGHAKWAIKTIRAGKHVLVEKPIALSAYDADAIFHEARKAGVFAGEAFMYRVHPQTAKLIELVKSGIIGDI
;
A
#
# COMPACT_ATOMS: atom_id res chain seq x y z
N ILE A 1 -12.88 -14.10 -7.16
CA ILE A 1 -12.25 -12.78 -7.15
C ILE A 1 -10.75 -12.91 -7.03
N ASP A 2 -10.01 -11.92 -7.54
CA ASP A 2 -8.54 -11.95 -7.59
C ASP A 2 -7.91 -10.97 -6.61
N ALA A 3 -8.62 -9.89 -6.26
CA ALA A 3 -8.15 -8.85 -5.37
C ALA A 3 -9.24 -8.35 -4.43
N VAL A 4 -8.83 -7.88 -3.26
CA VAL A 4 -9.71 -7.30 -2.24
C VAL A 4 -9.20 -5.91 -1.87
N TYR A 5 -10.11 -4.94 -1.83
CA TYR A 5 -9.86 -3.62 -1.27
C TYR A 5 -10.38 -3.57 0.18
N ILE A 6 -9.51 -3.18 1.11
CA ILE A 6 -9.84 -3.13 2.54
C ILE A 6 -9.97 -1.68 2.98
N ALA A 7 -11.20 -1.29 3.35
CA ALA A 7 -11.58 0.03 3.86
C ALA A 7 -12.29 -0.07 5.22
N THR A 8 -11.89 -1.02 6.03
CA THR A 8 -12.40 -1.19 7.40
C THR A 8 -11.83 -0.10 8.33
N PRO A 9 -12.28 0.01 9.58
CA PRO A 9 -11.56 0.78 10.58
C PRO A 9 -10.09 0.31 10.70
N HIS A 10 -9.17 1.23 11.00
CA HIS A 10 -7.72 1.01 10.96
C HIS A 10 -7.26 -0.20 11.77
N THR A 11 -7.91 -0.46 12.91
CA THR A 11 -7.64 -1.63 13.78
C THR A 11 -7.89 -2.98 13.09
N GLY A 12 -8.66 -2.98 12.01
CA GLY A 12 -8.97 -4.20 11.24
C GLY A 12 -8.02 -4.47 10.08
N HIS A 13 -7.21 -3.48 9.66
CA HIS A 13 -6.43 -3.55 8.43
C HIS A 13 -5.51 -4.76 8.38
N ALA A 14 -4.63 -4.92 9.36
CA ALA A 14 -3.66 -6.02 9.37
C ALA A 14 -4.36 -7.39 9.39
N LYS A 15 -5.36 -7.55 10.25
CA LYS A 15 -6.14 -8.80 10.36
C LYS A 15 -6.75 -9.20 9.01
N TRP A 16 -7.44 -8.27 8.36
CA TRP A 16 -8.13 -8.57 7.10
C TRP A 16 -7.17 -8.72 5.93
N ALA A 17 -6.09 -7.93 5.89
CA ALA A 17 -5.04 -8.07 4.88
C ALA A 17 -4.42 -9.46 4.93
N ILE A 18 -3.96 -9.91 6.10
CA ILE A 18 -3.36 -11.24 6.27
C ILE A 18 -4.34 -12.35 5.91
N LYS A 19 -5.61 -12.22 6.31
CA LYS A 19 -6.64 -13.21 5.95
C LYS A 19 -6.86 -13.29 4.44
N THR A 20 -6.90 -12.16 3.76
CA THR A 20 -7.03 -12.06 2.29
C THR A 20 -5.82 -12.69 1.59
N ILE A 21 -4.62 -12.35 2.04
CA ILE A 21 -3.36 -12.87 1.49
C ILE A 21 -3.30 -14.39 1.63
N ARG A 22 -3.65 -14.94 2.79
CA ARG A 22 -3.69 -16.38 3.05
C ARG A 22 -4.74 -17.11 2.21
N ALA A 23 -5.74 -16.40 1.72
CA ALA A 23 -6.69 -16.92 0.73
C ALA A 23 -6.17 -16.80 -0.72
N GLY A 24 -4.90 -16.44 -0.92
CA GLY A 24 -4.26 -16.33 -2.22
C GLY A 24 -4.73 -15.14 -3.05
N LYS A 25 -5.24 -14.07 -2.41
CA LYS A 25 -5.78 -12.89 -3.10
C LYS A 25 -4.85 -11.69 -2.94
N HIS A 26 -4.76 -10.87 -3.99
CA HIS A 26 -4.12 -9.56 -3.91
C HIS A 26 -4.89 -8.64 -2.96
N VAL A 27 -4.19 -7.71 -2.33
CA VAL A 27 -4.84 -6.79 -1.38
C VAL A 27 -4.36 -5.36 -1.55
N LEU A 28 -5.31 -4.44 -1.55
CA LEU A 28 -5.09 -3.01 -1.42
C LEU A 28 -5.73 -2.55 -0.12
N VAL A 29 -4.94 -2.00 0.79
CA VAL A 29 -5.38 -1.60 2.13
C VAL A 29 -5.41 -0.08 2.22
N GLU A 30 -6.51 0.48 2.76
CA GLU A 30 -6.57 1.91 3.06
C GLU A 30 -5.44 2.32 4.01
N LYS A 31 -5.06 3.58 3.87
CA LYS A 31 -4.05 4.20 4.75
C LYS A 31 -4.65 4.43 6.18
N PRO A 32 -3.86 4.30 7.22
CA PRO A 32 -2.55 3.65 7.23
C PRO A 32 -2.67 2.13 7.07
N ILE A 33 -1.71 1.52 6.38
CA ILE A 33 -1.76 0.07 6.11
C ILE A 33 -1.89 -0.76 7.37
N ALA A 34 -1.28 -0.30 8.47
CA ALA A 34 -1.34 -0.90 9.79
C ALA A 34 -1.11 0.16 10.86
N LEU A 35 -1.34 -0.19 12.13
CA LEU A 35 -1.13 0.68 13.29
C LEU A 35 0.29 0.60 13.85
N SER A 36 1.08 -0.36 13.43
CA SER A 36 2.46 -0.55 13.84
C SER A 36 3.33 -1.02 12.69
N ALA A 37 4.65 -0.74 12.77
CA ALA A 37 5.62 -1.28 11.83
C ALA A 37 5.62 -2.82 11.84
N TYR A 38 5.46 -3.43 13.02
CA TYR A 38 5.39 -4.88 13.16
C TYR A 38 4.24 -5.49 12.34
N ASP A 39 3.06 -4.90 12.41
CA ASP A 39 1.90 -5.36 11.64
C ASP A 39 2.07 -5.12 10.14
N ALA A 40 2.66 -3.99 9.75
CA ALA A 40 2.98 -3.71 8.36
C ALA A 40 3.97 -4.74 7.79
N ASP A 41 5.04 -5.03 8.51
CA ASP A 41 6.02 -6.05 8.14
C ASP A 41 5.38 -7.44 8.02
N ALA A 42 4.47 -7.79 8.92
CA ALA A 42 3.72 -9.05 8.88
C ALA A 42 2.87 -9.16 7.60
N ILE A 43 2.18 -8.09 7.20
CA ILE A 43 1.41 -8.06 5.95
C ILE A 43 2.31 -8.34 4.74
N PHE A 44 3.42 -7.61 4.61
CA PHE A 44 4.33 -7.77 3.47
C PHE A 44 5.08 -9.09 3.48
N HIS A 45 5.40 -9.63 4.65
CA HIS A 45 5.98 -10.96 4.78
C HIS A 45 5.04 -12.05 4.26
N GLU A 46 3.79 -12.06 4.72
CA GLU A 46 2.77 -13.00 4.26
C GLU A 46 2.51 -12.86 2.76
N ALA A 47 2.47 -11.63 2.23
CA ALA A 47 2.27 -11.39 0.81
C ALA A 47 3.41 -11.98 -0.05
N ARG A 48 4.66 -11.75 0.34
CA ARG A 48 5.82 -12.37 -0.33
C ARG A 48 5.76 -13.90 -0.30
N LYS A 49 5.43 -14.47 0.86
CA LYS A 49 5.31 -15.91 1.04
C LYS A 49 4.20 -16.51 0.17
N ALA A 50 3.08 -15.82 0.02
CA ALA A 50 1.94 -16.26 -0.77
C ALA A 50 2.07 -15.94 -2.27
N GLY A 51 3.07 -15.14 -2.68
CA GLY A 51 3.24 -14.71 -4.07
C GLY A 51 2.14 -13.78 -4.57
N VAL A 52 1.54 -12.98 -3.68
CA VAL A 52 0.49 -12.02 -4.02
C VAL A 52 0.92 -10.59 -3.78
N PHE A 53 0.25 -9.65 -4.44
CA PHE A 53 0.46 -8.22 -4.23
C PHE A 53 -0.22 -7.76 -2.93
N ALA A 54 0.49 -6.94 -2.16
CA ALA A 54 -0.07 -6.13 -1.08
C ALA A 54 0.40 -4.69 -1.23
N GLY A 55 -0.53 -3.74 -1.13
CA GLY A 55 -0.23 -2.33 -1.25
C GLY A 55 -1.06 -1.47 -0.31
N GLU A 56 -0.52 -0.30 0.02
CA GLU A 56 -1.21 0.75 0.76
C GLU A 56 -1.83 1.75 -0.21
N ALA A 57 -3.09 2.12 0.02
CA ALA A 57 -3.86 2.99 -0.86
C ALA A 57 -3.52 4.48 -0.63
N PHE A 58 -2.34 4.90 -1.04
CA PHE A 58 -1.97 6.32 -1.10
C PHE A 58 -2.54 6.95 -2.37
N MET A 59 -3.68 7.61 -2.26
CA MET A 59 -4.41 8.19 -3.38
C MET A 59 -3.60 9.20 -4.20
N TYR A 60 -2.70 9.96 -3.55
CA TYR A 60 -1.89 10.98 -4.23
C TYR A 60 -0.89 10.36 -5.23
N ARG A 61 -0.50 9.10 -5.07
CA ARG A 61 0.48 8.43 -5.96
C ARG A 61 -0.01 8.29 -7.40
N VAL A 62 -1.31 8.23 -7.59
CA VAL A 62 -1.93 8.12 -8.93
C VAL A 62 -2.47 9.45 -9.44
N HIS A 63 -2.28 10.54 -8.70
CA HIS A 63 -2.74 11.86 -9.09
C HIS A 63 -1.77 12.53 -10.07
N PRO A 64 -2.23 13.18 -11.16
CA PRO A 64 -1.37 13.85 -12.13
C PRO A 64 -0.45 14.93 -11.52
N GLN A 65 -0.89 15.60 -10.47
CA GLN A 65 -0.09 16.57 -9.71
C GLN A 65 1.19 15.95 -9.16
N THR A 66 1.12 14.73 -8.63
CA THR A 66 2.30 14.03 -8.10
C THR A 66 3.30 13.69 -9.22
N ALA A 67 2.81 13.26 -10.38
CA ALA A 67 3.65 13.02 -11.54
C ALA A 67 4.36 14.31 -11.99
N LYS A 68 3.64 15.43 -12.02
CA LYS A 68 4.20 16.74 -12.37
C LYS A 68 5.23 17.22 -11.34
N LEU A 69 4.95 17.02 -10.04
CA LEU A 69 5.91 17.33 -8.97
C LEU A 69 7.23 16.56 -9.16
N ILE A 70 7.14 15.26 -9.43
CA ILE A 70 8.32 14.41 -9.66
C ILE A 70 9.11 14.89 -10.89
N GLU A 71 8.43 15.24 -11.97
CA GLU A 71 9.05 15.81 -13.17
C GLU A 71 9.84 17.09 -12.84
N LEU A 72 9.20 18.04 -12.13
CA LEU A 72 9.83 19.32 -11.75
C LEU A 72 11.04 19.11 -10.84
N VAL A 73 10.96 18.23 -9.86
CA VAL A 73 12.10 17.88 -8.99
C VAL A 73 13.25 17.31 -9.83
N LYS A 74 12.97 16.35 -10.70
CA LYS A 74 13.99 15.70 -11.53
C LYS A 74 14.61 16.64 -12.58
N SER A 75 13.89 17.67 -13.00
CA SER A 75 14.40 18.66 -13.95
C SER A 75 15.41 19.64 -13.34
N GLY A 76 15.53 19.67 -12.00
CA GLY A 76 16.41 20.59 -11.29
C GLY A 76 15.90 22.03 -11.23
N ILE A 77 14.67 22.32 -11.67
CA ILE A 77 14.11 23.68 -11.70
C ILE A 77 13.99 24.31 -10.31
N ILE A 78 13.90 23.50 -9.27
CA ILE A 78 13.84 23.93 -7.87
C ILE A 78 15.20 23.81 -7.14
N GLY A 79 16.27 23.50 -7.89
CA GLY A 79 17.60 23.26 -7.33
C GLY A 79 17.80 21.81 -6.85
N ASP A 80 18.94 21.58 -6.23
CA ASP A 80 19.29 20.27 -5.66
C ASP A 80 18.55 20.07 -4.32
N ILE A 81 18.14 18.84 -4.08
CA ILE A 81 17.43 18.44 -2.87
C ILE A 81 18.35 17.55 -2.05
#